data_91cbeef6ee379eabf523ca13ddd926e6
#
_entry.id   91cbeef6ee379eabf523ca13ddd926e6
#
_cell.length_a   1.000
_cell.length_b   1.000
_cell.length_c   1.000
_cell.angle_alpha   90.00
_cell.angle_beta   90.00
_cell.angle_gamma   90.00
#
_symmetry.space_group_name_H-M   'P 1'
#
loop_
_entity.id
_entity.type
_entity.pdbx_description
1 polymer ?
#
loop_
_entity_poly.entity_id
_entity_poly.type
_entity_poly.pdbx_seq_one_letter_code
_entity_poly.pdbx_strand_id
1 'polypeptide(L)'
;MKKYLMFVSLPYAYPIMRPLQREIRRRGDDVAWFIEEGCPDQLAEGERRLATIAEVMEYDPIAVFAPGNHIPDFFPGVKVQLFHGYPINKRNDRHDDHFTVRGWFDIYCTQGPTSTGPFREQERRYGYFRVYETGWTKADDYFSPEMQAPPHNARSVVLYSTTFTRSLTSTPYLADEIEHLVAERDWEWIFMF
;
A
#
# COMPACT_ATOMS: atom_id res chain seq x y z
N MET A 1 16.49 17.48 12.67
CA MET A 1 16.21 16.38 11.73
C MET A 1 15.36 15.36 12.45
N LYS A 2 14.15 15.12 11.99
CA LYS A 2 13.23 14.11 12.54
C LYS A 2 13.57 12.77 11.93
N LYS A 3 13.26 11.68 12.65
CA LYS A 3 13.53 10.31 12.20
C LYS A 3 12.20 9.57 12.03
N TYR A 4 12.07 8.87 10.92
CA TYR A 4 10.88 8.11 10.57
C TYR A 4 11.25 6.67 10.22
N LEU A 5 10.40 5.71 10.61
CA LEU A 5 10.60 4.30 10.32
C LEU A 5 9.53 3.78 9.35
N MET A 6 9.95 3.06 8.32
CA MET A 6 9.10 2.31 7.41
C MET A 6 9.09 0.84 7.84
N PHE A 7 7.96 0.34 8.33
CA PHE A 7 7.80 -1.06 8.74
C PHE A 7 7.23 -1.88 7.59
N VAL A 8 7.95 -2.93 7.20
CA VAL A 8 7.61 -3.80 6.06
C VAL A 8 7.32 -5.20 6.56
N SER A 9 6.08 -5.65 6.44
CA SER A 9 5.68 -7.03 6.71
C SER A 9 5.44 -7.85 5.44
N LEU A 10 5.18 -7.19 4.30
CA LEU A 10 4.97 -7.82 2.99
C LEU A 10 5.50 -6.94 1.86
N PRO A 11 5.90 -7.50 0.71
CA PRO A 11 6.57 -6.77 -0.37
C PRO A 11 5.76 -5.61 -0.96
N TYR A 12 4.43 -5.64 -0.90
CA TYR A 12 3.60 -4.53 -1.37
C TYR A 12 3.84 -3.21 -0.62
N ALA A 13 4.50 -3.26 0.54
CA ALA A 13 4.78 -2.09 1.36
C ALA A 13 5.77 -1.13 0.69
N TYR A 14 6.76 -1.66 -0.03
CA TYR A 14 7.80 -0.84 -0.66
C TYR A 14 7.24 0.23 -1.61
N PRO A 15 6.45 -0.09 -2.64
CA PRO A 15 5.92 0.92 -3.56
C PRO A 15 4.92 1.88 -2.90
N ILE A 16 4.31 1.51 -1.78
CA ILE A 16 3.39 2.39 -1.04
C ILE A 16 4.16 3.42 -0.23
N MET A 17 5.28 3.05 0.38
CA MET A 17 5.99 3.92 1.31
C MET A 17 7.11 4.75 0.66
N ARG A 18 7.62 4.36 -0.52
CA ARG A 18 8.68 5.11 -1.21
C ARG A 18 8.29 6.55 -1.59
N PRO A 19 7.07 6.84 -2.08
CA PRO A 19 6.66 8.23 -2.31
C PRO A 19 6.72 9.07 -1.02
N LEU A 20 6.25 8.52 0.09
CA LEU A 20 6.34 9.17 1.39
C LEU A 20 7.79 9.38 1.85
N GLN A 21 8.67 8.37 1.66
CA GLN A 21 10.10 8.50 1.95
C GLN A 21 10.73 9.64 1.16
N ARG A 22 10.42 9.76 -0.14
CA ARG A 22 10.95 10.86 -0.98
C ARG A 22 10.55 12.22 -0.40
N GLU A 23 9.30 12.39 0.00
CA GLU A 23 8.81 13.64 0.56
C GLU A 23 9.43 13.95 1.94
N ILE A 24 9.60 12.96 2.81
CA ILE A 24 10.27 13.12 4.10
C ILE A 24 11.72 13.57 3.88
N ARG A 25 12.46 12.90 2.99
CA ARG A 25 13.85 13.25 2.68
C ARG A 25 13.96 14.63 2.02
N ARG A 26 13.02 15.00 1.15
CA ARG A 26 12.96 16.33 0.55
C ARG A 26 12.82 17.45 1.60
N ARG A 27 12.17 17.13 2.73
CA ARG A 27 12.06 18.06 3.88
C ARG A 27 13.29 18.09 4.78
N GLY A 28 14.32 17.32 4.47
CA GLY A 28 15.56 17.25 5.25
C GLY A 28 15.49 16.34 6.47
N ASP A 29 14.51 15.45 6.51
CA ASP A 29 14.35 14.50 7.60
C ASP A 29 14.87 13.10 7.21
N ASP A 30 15.15 12.24 8.21
CA ASP A 30 15.75 10.92 8.03
C ASP A 30 14.70 9.80 7.98
N VAL A 31 14.97 8.78 7.16
CA VAL A 31 14.11 7.60 7.01
C VAL A 31 14.94 6.34 7.06
N ALA A 32 14.55 5.41 7.91
CA ALA A 32 15.07 4.06 7.95
C ALA A 32 13.93 3.03 7.72
N TRP A 33 14.33 1.81 7.39
CA TRP A 33 13.44 0.70 7.10
C TRP A 33 13.71 -0.46 8.07
N PHE A 34 12.64 -1.06 8.56
CA PHE A 34 12.68 -2.33 9.29
C PHE A 34 11.83 -3.35 8.55
N ILE A 35 12.45 -4.47 8.19
CA ILE A 35 11.81 -5.55 7.43
C ILE A 35 11.57 -6.70 8.38
N GLU A 36 10.30 -7.10 8.51
CA GLU A 36 9.89 -8.22 9.34
C GLU A 36 10.50 -9.53 8.83
N GLU A 37 10.80 -10.42 9.75
CA GLU A 37 11.36 -11.72 9.42
C GLU A 37 10.45 -12.50 8.45
N GLY A 38 11.03 -13.13 7.43
CA GLY A 38 10.32 -13.83 6.37
C GLY A 38 9.84 -12.95 5.21
N CYS A 39 9.91 -11.61 5.34
CA CYS A 39 9.61 -10.72 4.22
C CYS A 39 10.87 -10.50 3.35
N PRO A 40 10.78 -10.62 2.02
CA PRO A 40 11.90 -10.35 1.13
C PRO A 40 12.42 -8.92 1.28
N ASP A 41 13.75 -8.80 1.37
CA ASP A 41 14.42 -7.50 1.32
C ASP A 41 14.44 -6.99 -0.13
N GLN A 42 13.78 -5.88 -0.38
CA GLN A 42 13.72 -5.21 -1.68
C GLN A 42 14.15 -3.74 -1.55
N LEU A 43 15.03 -3.44 -0.58
CA LEU A 43 15.57 -2.09 -0.43
C LEU A 43 16.38 -1.68 -1.66
N ALA A 44 16.20 -0.44 -2.07
CA ALA A 44 16.99 0.17 -3.12
C ALA A 44 18.31 0.73 -2.55
N GLU A 45 19.25 1.02 -3.44
CA GLU A 45 20.50 1.70 -3.06
C GLU A 45 20.19 3.02 -2.33
N GLY A 46 20.88 3.24 -1.20
CA GLY A 46 20.67 4.41 -0.35
C GLY A 46 19.46 4.33 0.59
N GLU A 47 18.70 3.23 0.61
CA GLU A 47 17.69 2.97 1.63
C GLU A 47 18.35 2.30 2.86
N ARG A 48 18.26 2.97 4.03
CA ARG A 48 18.88 2.50 5.27
C ARG A 48 18.03 1.42 5.92
N ARG A 49 18.59 0.22 6.10
CA ARG A 49 17.98 -0.86 6.88
C ARG A 49 18.40 -0.78 8.35
N LEU A 50 17.46 -0.98 9.26
CA LEU A 50 17.68 -1.37 10.64
C LEU A 50 17.44 -2.88 10.74
N ALA A 51 18.43 -3.64 11.12
CA ALA A 51 18.39 -5.11 11.08
C ALA A 51 17.81 -5.72 12.36
N THR A 52 17.88 -5.01 13.48
CA THR A 52 17.50 -5.50 14.80
C THR A 52 16.54 -4.54 15.50
N ILE A 53 15.79 -5.10 16.44
CA ILE A 53 14.92 -4.30 17.34
C ILE A 53 15.75 -3.28 18.13
N ALA A 54 16.93 -3.67 18.57
CA ALA A 54 17.83 -2.77 19.30
C ALA A 54 18.21 -1.53 18.47
N GLU A 55 18.49 -1.71 17.19
CA GLU A 55 18.75 -0.58 16.27
C GLU A 55 17.53 0.31 16.08
N VAL A 56 16.31 -0.25 16.08
CA VAL A 56 15.06 0.55 16.02
C VAL A 56 14.90 1.37 17.29
N MET A 57 15.18 0.79 18.45
CA MET A 57 15.09 1.49 19.73
C MET A 57 16.13 2.61 19.83
N GLU A 58 17.36 2.38 19.35
CA GLU A 58 18.41 3.40 19.30
C GLU A 58 18.11 4.49 18.26
N TYR A 59 17.54 4.10 17.14
CA TYR A 59 17.11 5.03 16.09
C TYR A 59 16.06 6.01 16.60
N ASP A 60 15.18 5.57 17.50
CA ASP A 60 14.15 6.35 18.16
C ASP A 60 13.30 7.18 17.16
N PRO A 61 12.52 6.54 16.28
CA PRO A 61 11.70 7.25 15.30
C PRO A 61 10.55 7.98 15.99
N ILE A 62 10.22 9.20 15.52
CA ILE A 62 9.03 9.93 16.00
C ILE A 62 7.72 9.34 15.45
N ALA A 63 7.79 8.62 14.34
CA ALA A 63 6.66 7.89 13.78
C ALA A 63 7.11 6.65 13.01
N VAL A 64 6.27 5.61 13.04
CA VAL A 64 6.44 4.36 12.30
C VAL A 64 5.26 4.21 11.35
N PHE A 65 5.56 4.05 10.06
CA PHE A 65 4.56 3.88 9.00
C PHE A 65 4.46 2.41 8.59
N ALA A 66 3.24 1.91 8.45
CA ALA A 66 2.97 0.59 7.91
C ALA A 66 1.72 0.58 7.02
N PRO A 67 1.76 -0.04 5.84
CA PRO A 67 0.56 -0.25 5.02
C PRO A 67 -0.20 -1.52 5.42
N GLY A 68 0.42 -2.39 6.22
CA GLY A 68 -0.17 -3.62 6.75
C GLY A 68 -1.17 -3.38 7.88
N ASN A 69 -1.68 -4.47 8.43
CA ASN A 69 -2.72 -4.43 9.47
C ASN A 69 -2.16 -4.56 10.90
N HIS A 70 -0.86 -4.66 11.04
CA HIS A 70 -0.17 -4.74 12.33
C HIS A 70 1.16 -3.97 12.28
N ILE A 71 1.63 -3.64 13.46
CA ILE A 71 2.91 -2.99 13.70
C ILE A 71 3.35 -3.34 15.12
N PRO A 72 4.65 -3.54 15.40
CA PRO A 72 5.11 -3.74 16.76
C PRO A 72 4.77 -2.53 17.65
N ASP A 73 3.95 -2.74 18.67
CA ASP A 73 3.48 -1.68 19.58
C ASP A 73 4.60 -1.07 20.41
N PHE A 74 5.63 -1.86 20.71
CA PHE A 74 6.80 -1.45 21.48
C PHE A 74 7.81 -0.60 20.70
N PHE A 75 7.68 -0.44 19.38
CA PHE A 75 8.53 0.50 18.64
C PHE A 75 8.25 1.94 19.09
N PRO A 76 9.29 2.78 19.22
CA PRO A 76 9.08 4.20 19.58
C PRO A 76 8.27 4.96 18.53
N GLY A 77 7.64 6.05 18.96
CA GLY A 77 6.93 6.98 18.09
C GLY A 77 5.47 6.58 17.76
N VAL A 78 4.81 7.46 17.03
CA VAL A 78 3.40 7.33 16.62
C VAL A 78 3.26 6.28 15.53
N LYS A 79 2.30 5.35 15.65
CA LYS A 79 2.02 4.30 14.66
C LYS A 79 1.02 4.80 13.63
N VAL A 80 1.41 4.78 12.36
CA VAL A 80 0.62 5.35 11.26
C VAL A 80 0.30 4.28 10.23
N GLN A 81 -0.98 4.02 10.01
CA GLN A 81 -1.44 3.12 8.96
C GLN A 81 -1.67 3.86 7.64
N LEU A 82 -1.07 3.34 6.55
CA LEU A 82 -1.18 3.89 5.19
C LEU A 82 -2.12 3.10 4.29
N PHE A 83 -2.56 1.91 4.72
CA PHE A 83 -3.31 0.91 3.95
C PHE A 83 -2.60 0.41 2.67
N HIS A 84 -2.95 -0.79 2.23
CA HIS A 84 -2.33 -1.45 1.07
C HIS A 84 -3.26 -1.61 -0.14
N GLY A 85 -4.51 -1.24 -0.01
CA GLY A 85 -5.50 -1.34 -1.08
C GLY A 85 -6.83 -0.74 -0.66
N TYR A 86 -7.76 -0.63 -1.61
CA TYR A 86 -9.11 -0.17 -1.35
C TYR A 86 -9.96 -1.32 -0.78
N PRO A 87 -10.62 -1.13 0.36
CA PRO A 87 -11.40 -2.19 1.01
C PRO A 87 -12.79 -2.41 0.39
N ILE A 88 -13.16 -1.68 -0.65
CA ILE A 88 -14.53 -1.57 -1.15
C ILE A 88 -14.94 -2.82 -1.92
N ASN A 89 -16.08 -3.41 -1.55
CA ASN A 89 -16.78 -4.51 -2.25
C ASN A 89 -15.92 -5.77 -2.51
N LYS A 90 -14.87 -6.00 -1.74
CA LYS A 90 -13.98 -7.16 -1.93
C LYS A 90 -14.57 -8.48 -1.43
N ARG A 91 -15.49 -8.44 -0.49
CA ARG A 91 -16.15 -9.62 0.07
C ARG A 91 -17.63 -9.32 0.29
N ASN A 92 -18.47 -10.25 -0.12
CA ASN A 92 -19.90 -10.18 0.15
C ASN A 92 -20.15 -10.27 1.65
N ASP A 93 -21.06 -9.46 2.15
CA ASP A 93 -21.93 -9.63 3.29
C ASP A 93 -21.41 -9.39 4.70
N ARG A 94 -20.12 -9.12 4.92
CA ARG A 94 -19.63 -8.70 6.24
C ARG A 94 -18.81 -7.44 6.10
N HIS A 95 -19.51 -6.33 6.01
CA HIS A 95 -18.91 -4.98 5.90
C HIS A 95 -17.91 -4.63 7.01
N ASP A 96 -17.94 -5.34 8.12
CA ASP A 96 -17.17 -5.00 9.31
C ASP A 96 -15.68 -5.36 9.23
N ASP A 97 -15.32 -6.38 8.44
CA ASP A 97 -13.91 -6.84 8.39
C ASP A 97 -12.94 -5.84 7.76
N HIS A 98 -13.41 -5.01 6.83
CA HIS A 98 -12.56 -4.05 6.13
C HIS A 98 -12.22 -2.81 6.95
N PHE A 99 -13.12 -2.44 7.86
CA PHE A 99 -12.99 -1.26 8.70
C PHE A 99 -12.67 -1.61 10.16
N THR A 100 -12.26 -2.86 10.41
CA THR A 100 -11.90 -3.30 11.76
C THR A 100 -10.67 -2.59 12.27
N VAL A 101 -10.84 -1.88 13.39
CA VAL A 101 -9.75 -1.26 14.14
C VAL A 101 -9.15 -2.29 15.08
N ARG A 102 -7.87 -2.61 14.88
CA ARG A 102 -7.15 -3.66 15.63
C ARG A 102 -6.32 -3.15 16.81
N GLY A 103 -6.36 -1.84 17.07
CA GLY A 103 -5.66 -1.25 18.23
C GLY A 103 -4.16 -0.99 18.04
N TRP A 104 -3.61 -1.26 16.86
CA TRP A 104 -2.17 -1.14 16.60
C TRP A 104 -1.73 0.28 16.22
N PHE A 105 -2.65 1.14 15.77
CA PHE A 105 -2.32 2.41 15.16
C PHE A 105 -2.93 3.59 15.89
N ASP A 106 -2.15 4.65 16.00
CA ASP A 106 -2.56 5.94 16.55
C ASP A 106 -3.18 6.84 15.48
N ILE A 107 -2.77 6.64 14.21
CA ILE A 107 -3.25 7.41 13.05
C ILE A 107 -3.60 6.47 11.91
N TYR A 108 -4.75 6.71 11.29
CA TYR A 108 -5.20 6.07 10.05
C TYR A 108 -5.23 7.10 8.92
N CYS A 109 -4.38 6.91 7.91
CA CYS A 109 -4.32 7.73 6.70
C CYS A 109 -5.21 7.08 5.62
N THR A 110 -6.45 7.56 5.49
CA THR A 110 -7.44 6.97 4.60
C THR A 110 -7.30 7.49 3.17
N GLN A 111 -7.72 6.65 2.22
CA GLN A 111 -7.47 6.83 0.79
C GLN A 111 -8.51 7.74 0.12
N GLY A 112 -9.67 7.93 0.73
CA GLY A 112 -10.74 8.76 0.19
C GLY A 112 -12.04 8.65 0.99
N PRO A 113 -13.10 9.40 0.61
CA PRO A 113 -14.32 9.55 1.39
C PRO A 113 -15.00 8.23 1.78
N THR A 114 -14.95 7.23 0.89
CA THR A 114 -15.59 5.92 1.09
C THR A 114 -14.96 5.14 2.25
N SER A 115 -13.66 5.27 2.46
CA SER A 115 -12.96 4.67 3.61
C SER A 115 -12.93 5.60 4.82
N THR A 116 -12.88 6.92 4.61
CA THR A 116 -12.78 7.91 5.68
C THR A 116 -14.01 7.91 6.59
N GLY A 117 -15.21 7.83 6.02
CA GLY A 117 -16.46 7.85 6.80
C GLY A 117 -16.51 6.77 7.88
N PRO A 118 -16.40 5.49 7.52
CA PRO A 118 -16.39 4.38 8.48
C PRO A 118 -15.28 4.47 9.54
N PHE A 119 -14.05 4.87 9.15
CA PHE A 119 -12.97 5.03 10.14
C PHE A 119 -13.21 6.19 11.09
N ARG A 120 -13.82 7.30 10.66
CA ARG A 120 -14.21 8.40 11.54
C ARG A 120 -15.31 8.02 12.53
N GLU A 121 -16.21 7.11 12.18
CA GLU A 121 -17.16 6.54 13.14
C GLU A 121 -16.45 5.75 14.23
N GLN A 122 -15.47 4.94 13.86
CA GLN A 122 -14.65 4.20 14.81
C GLN A 122 -13.80 5.16 15.67
N GLU A 123 -13.24 6.22 15.09
CA GLU A 123 -12.53 7.28 15.85
C GLU A 123 -13.42 7.87 16.93
N ARG A 124 -14.66 8.25 16.59
CA ARG A 124 -15.62 8.78 17.57
C ARG A 124 -15.98 7.75 18.65
N ARG A 125 -16.10 6.49 18.27
CA ARG A 125 -16.47 5.39 19.18
C ARG A 125 -15.37 5.06 20.17
N TYR A 126 -14.12 4.96 19.71
CA TYR A 126 -12.99 4.48 20.50
C TYR A 126 -12.13 5.61 21.10
N GLY A 127 -11.99 6.73 20.44
CA GLY A 127 -11.36 7.94 20.97
C GLY A 127 -9.83 7.95 21.04
N TYR A 128 -9.15 6.81 20.86
CA TYR A 128 -7.70 6.69 21.08
C TYR A 128 -6.84 6.91 19.84
N PHE A 129 -7.42 6.98 18.66
CA PHE A 129 -6.71 7.23 17.39
C PHE A 129 -7.30 8.42 16.64
N ARG A 130 -6.61 8.84 15.55
CA ARG A 130 -7.06 9.90 14.65
C ARG A 130 -7.13 9.42 13.21
N VAL A 131 -8.05 9.99 12.43
CA VAL A 131 -8.26 9.68 11.03
C VAL A 131 -8.03 10.90 10.16
N TYR A 132 -7.14 10.75 9.17
CA TYR A 132 -6.86 11.76 8.17
C TYR A 132 -7.09 11.20 6.78
N GLU A 133 -7.86 11.91 5.95
CA GLU A 133 -7.97 11.60 4.53
C GLU A 133 -6.76 12.19 3.80
N THR A 134 -5.87 11.32 3.33
CA THR A 134 -4.58 11.71 2.75
C THR A 134 -4.43 11.31 1.29
N GLY A 135 -5.35 10.52 0.76
CA GLY A 135 -5.15 9.83 -0.50
C GLY A 135 -4.30 8.56 -0.32
N TRP A 136 -3.85 7.98 -1.42
CA TRP A 136 -3.09 6.75 -1.44
C TRP A 136 -1.73 6.97 -2.09
N THR A 137 -0.68 6.96 -1.30
CA THR A 137 0.69 7.29 -1.73
C THR A 137 1.19 6.43 -2.90
N LYS A 138 0.73 5.18 -3.01
CA LYS A 138 1.05 4.33 -4.17
C LYS A 138 0.61 4.94 -5.51
N ALA A 139 -0.42 5.78 -5.50
CA ALA A 139 -0.95 6.41 -6.71
C ALA A 139 -0.16 7.67 -7.10
N ASP A 140 0.63 8.25 -6.22
CA ASP A 140 1.30 9.54 -6.43
C ASP A 140 2.21 9.51 -7.68
N ASP A 141 2.92 8.39 -7.90
CA ASP A 141 3.81 8.23 -9.05
C ASP A 141 3.05 8.21 -10.39
N TYR A 142 1.76 7.82 -10.39
CA TYR A 142 0.94 7.77 -11.60
C TYR A 142 0.29 9.11 -11.95
N PHE A 143 0.23 10.03 -10.99
CA PHE A 143 -0.36 11.36 -11.15
C PHE A 143 0.68 12.48 -11.05
N SER A 144 1.96 12.14 -11.09
CA SER A 144 3.01 13.15 -11.07
C SER A 144 3.02 13.94 -12.40
N PRO A 145 3.35 15.25 -12.37
CA PRO A 145 3.45 16.06 -13.58
C PRO A 145 4.48 15.56 -14.60
N GLU A 146 5.46 14.77 -14.15
CA GLU A 146 6.50 14.16 -14.97
C GLU A 146 6.02 12.91 -15.74
N MET A 147 4.89 12.33 -15.33
CA MET A 147 4.27 11.22 -16.04
C MET A 147 3.67 11.74 -17.35
N GLN A 148 4.42 11.58 -18.41
CA GLN A 148 3.89 11.78 -19.76
C GLN A 148 2.87 10.69 -20.07
N ALA A 149 1.74 11.07 -20.68
CA ALA A 149 0.83 10.08 -21.24
C ALA A 149 1.63 9.16 -22.18
N PRO A 150 1.45 7.84 -22.12
CA PRO A 150 2.11 6.95 -23.07
C PRO A 150 1.79 7.40 -24.49
N PRO A 151 2.74 7.27 -25.42
CA PRO A 151 2.50 7.63 -26.82
C PRO A 151 1.25 6.88 -27.28
N HIS A 152 0.40 7.56 -28.05
CA HIS A 152 -0.80 6.95 -28.62
C HIS A 152 -0.34 5.83 -29.55
N ASN A 153 -0.41 4.59 -29.08
CA ASN A 153 -0.04 3.43 -29.89
C ASN A 153 -1.06 3.26 -31.02
N ALA A 154 -0.60 2.87 -32.19
CA ALA A 154 -1.47 2.55 -33.32
C ALA A 154 -2.38 1.33 -33.03
N ARG A 155 -2.01 0.50 -32.03
CA ARG A 155 -2.75 -0.68 -31.59
C ARG A 155 -3.40 -0.41 -30.23
N SER A 156 -4.61 -0.94 -30.05
CA SER A 156 -5.26 -0.98 -28.75
C SER A 156 -4.51 -1.93 -27.81
N VAL A 157 -4.27 -1.50 -26.57
CA VAL A 157 -3.64 -2.33 -25.53
C VAL A 157 -4.72 -2.85 -24.61
N VAL A 158 -4.75 -4.18 -24.42
CA VAL A 158 -5.67 -4.86 -23.51
C VAL A 158 -4.90 -5.46 -22.35
N LEU A 159 -5.18 -5.01 -21.15
CA LEU A 159 -4.65 -5.62 -19.93
C LEU A 159 -5.68 -6.62 -19.39
N TYR A 160 -5.33 -7.91 -19.39
CA TYR A 160 -6.06 -8.93 -18.65
C TYR A 160 -5.34 -9.23 -17.34
N SER A 161 -5.97 -8.80 -16.25
CA SER A 161 -5.46 -9.05 -14.90
C SER A 161 -6.48 -9.86 -14.10
N THR A 162 -6.06 -10.97 -13.54
CA THR A 162 -6.90 -11.83 -12.71
C THR A 162 -6.35 -11.92 -11.29
N THR A 163 -7.17 -12.45 -10.36
CA THR A 163 -6.70 -12.71 -9.00
C THR A 163 -6.02 -14.08 -8.90
N PHE A 164 -5.01 -14.17 -8.05
CA PHE A 164 -4.35 -15.44 -7.70
C PHE A 164 -5.24 -16.37 -6.84
N THR A 165 -6.35 -15.88 -6.30
CA THR A 165 -7.27 -16.68 -5.50
C THR A 165 -8.04 -17.63 -6.39
N ARG A 166 -7.74 -18.91 -6.28
CA ARG A 166 -8.27 -19.98 -7.17
C ARG A 166 -9.80 -20.01 -7.31
N SER A 167 -10.52 -19.69 -6.25
CA SER A 167 -12.00 -19.64 -6.25
C SER A 167 -12.59 -18.35 -6.82
N LEU A 168 -11.76 -17.34 -7.11
CA LEU A 168 -12.21 -16.03 -7.58
C LEU A 168 -11.60 -15.64 -8.94
N THR A 169 -10.67 -16.45 -9.46
CA THR A 169 -10.05 -16.18 -10.77
C THR A 169 -11.05 -16.40 -11.90
N SER A 170 -11.05 -15.51 -12.86
CA SER A 170 -11.85 -15.64 -14.09
C SER A 170 -11.16 -16.47 -15.18
N THR A 171 -9.89 -16.78 -15.03
CA THR A 171 -9.08 -17.47 -16.05
C THR A 171 -9.71 -18.75 -16.59
N PRO A 172 -10.21 -19.71 -15.77
CA PRO A 172 -10.81 -20.94 -16.28
C PRO A 172 -12.09 -20.75 -17.10
N TYR A 173 -12.73 -19.58 -16.98
CA TYR A 173 -14.00 -19.29 -17.63
C TYR A 173 -13.87 -18.43 -18.89
N LEU A 174 -12.74 -17.72 -19.04
CA LEU A 174 -12.53 -16.75 -20.12
C LEU A 174 -11.35 -17.11 -21.02
N ALA A 175 -10.62 -18.20 -20.76
CA ALA A 175 -9.43 -18.55 -21.51
C ALA A 175 -9.72 -18.72 -23.01
N ASP A 176 -10.75 -19.49 -23.36
CA ASP A 176 -11.10 -19.78 -24.76
C ASP A 176 -11.55 -18.51 -25.50
N GLU A 177 -12.34 -17.65 -24.85
CA GLU A 177 -12.79 -16.38 -25.41
C GLU A 177 -11.63 -15.41 -25.62
N ILE A 178 -10.67 -15.40 -24.71
CA ILE A 178 -9.46 -14.57 -24.81
C ILE A 178 -8.59 -15.08 -25.97
N GLU A 179 -8.37 -16.39 -26.09
CA GLU A 179 -7.63 -16.98 -27.22
C GLU A 179 -8.26 -16.60 -28.57
N HIS A 180 -9.58 -16.65 -28.65
CA HIS A 180 -10.33 -16.26 -29.84
C HIS A 180 -10.11 -14.78 -30.19
N LEU A 181 -10.25 -13.89 -29.20
CA LEU A 181 -10.02 -12.46 -29.37
C LEU A 181 -8.56 -12.13 -29.75
N VAL A 182 -7.59 -12.83 -29.16
CA VAL A 182 -6.16 -12.68 -29.51
C VAL A 182 -5.91 -13.04 -30.98
N ALA A 183 -6.59 -14.08 -31.49
CA ALA A 183 -6.44 -14.50 -32.88
C ALA A 183 -7.14 -13.56 -33.88
N GLU A 184 -8.28 -12.95 -33.50
CA GLU A 184 -9.09 -12.14 -34.42
C GLU A 184 -8.72 -10.65 -34.43
N ARG A 185 -8.12 -10.12 -33.35
CA ARG A 185 -7.89 -8.69 -33.17
C ARG A 185 -6.42 -8.34 -33.17
N ASP A 186 -6.05 -7.33 -33.91
CA ASP A 186 -4.70 -6.74 -33.88
C ASP A 186 -4.51 -5.84 -32.66
N TRP A 187 -4.68 -6.43 -31.46
CA TRP A 187 -4.46 -5.77 -30.18
C TRP A 187 -3.16 -6.25 -29.53
N GLU A 188 -2.53 -5.38 -28.75
CA GLU A 188 -1.45 -5.76 -27.86
C GLU A 188 -2.04 -6.28 -26.54
N TRP A 189 -1.64 -7.48 -26.10
CA TRP A 189 -2.17 -8.10 -24.90
C TRP A 189 -1.10 -8.17 -23.79
N ILE A 190 -1.48 -7.73 -22.59
CA ILE A 190 -0.68 -7.85 -21.38
C ILE A 190 -1.44 -8.75 -20.40
N PHE A 191 -0.82 -9.85 -19.99
CA PHE A 191 -1.41 -10.80 -19.06
C PHE A 191 -0.73 -10.70 -17.70
N MET A 192 -1.52 -10.60 -16.62
CA MET A 192 -1.08 -10.63 -15.22
C MET A 192 -1.87 -11.68 -14.44
N PHE A 193 -1.17 -12.73 -13.99
CA PHE A 193 -1.72 -13.87 -13.26
C PHE A 193 -1.26 -13.92 -11.80
#